data_ea5e338e63ed77cf7d8aee70d39d4222
#
_entry.id   ea5e338e63ed77cf7d8aee70d39d4222
#
_cell.length_a   1.000
_cell.length_b   1.000
_cell.length_c   1.000
_cell.angle_alpha   90.00
_cell.angle_beta   90.00
_cell.angle_gamma   90.00
#
_symmetry.space_group_name_H-M   'P 1'
#
loop_
_entity.id
_entity.type
_entity.pdbx_description
1 polymer ?
#
loop_
_entity_poly.entity_id
_entity_poly.type
_entity_poly.pdbx_seq_one_letter_code
_entity_poly.pdbx_strand_id
1 'polypeptide(L)'
;MSKETLQKLKEDFISSLRLDRSGRLNIETLTRQQANSQIWHSERRNRLTTSNFGRATDYGKATEPEAIVALENILKCKVNPCGLIIDEHFPYLATTPDGIIDEDFVVEIKCPFAVRDSITFLEAINCKKLLFCRLNDNGAMELKIDHHYYYQVQGQMHISKRKFCYFVVHSKNWTEIQLINYDESFWDNKMIDKLKIFYMECLLPEIINPQYGKRLLVDDIKDPEHILENIKTKNNMKNNLK
;
A
#
# COMPACT_ATOMS: atom_id res chain seq x y z
N MET A 1 31.35 10.54 -1.76
CA MET A 1 31.16 9.69 -0.56
C MET A 1 31.65 8.30 -0.89
N SER A 2 32.46 7.66 -0.02
CA SER A 2 32.93 6.28 -0.24
C SER A 2 31.76 5.28 -0.14
N LYS A 3 31.90 4.09 -0.74
CA LYS A 3 30.88 3.02 -0.63
C LYS A 3 30.70 2.58 0.83
N GLU A 4 31.78 2.49 1.59
CA GLU A 4 31.77 2.14 3.00
C GLU A 4 31.02 3.16 3.86
N THR A 5 31.28 4.45 3.63
CA THR A 5 30.56 5.53 4.33
C THR A 5 29.06 5.49 4.04
N LEU A 6 28.69 5.26 2.75
CA LEU A 6 27.27 5.16 2.37
C LEU A 6 26.62 3.94 3.01
N GLN A 7 27.28 2.80 3.04
CA GLN A 7 26.75 1.59 3.67
C GLN A 7 26.50 1.79 5.17
N LYS A 8 27.47 2.39 5.87
CA LYS A 8 27.31 2.71 7.28
C LYS A 8 26.13 3.65 7.55
N LEU A 9 25.98 4.69 6.75
CA LEU A 9 24.84 5.63 6.87
C LEU A 9 23.50 4.93 6.64
N LYS A 10 23.42 3.97 5.72
CA LYS A 10 22.22 3.15 5.49
C LYS A 10 21.87 2.32 6.74
N GLU A 11 22.85 1.67 7.32
CA GLU A 11 22.67 0.83 8.52
C GLU A 11 22.25 1.67 9.74
N ASP A 12 22.91 2.79 9.96
CA ASP A 12 22.60 3.73 11.05
C ASP A 12 21.18 4.28 10.89
N PHE A 13 20.79 4.64 9.67
CA PHE A 13 19.45 5.16 9.40
C PHE A 13 18.37 4.10 9.64
N ILE A 14 18.54 2.87 9.14
CA ILE A 14 17.59 1.77 9.37
C ILE A 14 17.48 1.46 10.88
N SER A 15 18.60 1.48 11.59
CA SER A 15 18.60 1.30 13.04
C SER A 15 17.80 2.39 13.75
N SER A 16 17.90 3.63 13.31
CA SER A 16 17.13 4.77 13.88
C SER A 16 15.61 4.66 13.66
N LEU A 17 15.17 3.90 12.65
CA LEU A 17 13.74 3.66 12.40
C LEU A 17 13.14 2.60 13.32
N ARG A 18 13.96 1.82 14.02
CA ARG A 18 13.48 0.76 14.92
C ARG A 18 12.80 1.36 16.14
N LEU A 19 11.62 0.87 16.40
CA LEU A 19 10.84 1.23 17.58
C LEU A 19 10.46 -0.04 18.34
N ASP A 20 10.42 0.05 19.64
CA ASP A 20 9.82 -0.98 20.46
C ASP A 20 8.30 -1.03 20.27
N ARG A 21 7.63 -1.97 20.92
CA ARG A 21 6.17 -2.11 20.83
C ARG A 21 5.45 -0.83 21.27
N SER A 22 5.90 -0.20 22.34
CA SER A 22 5.30 1.03 22.88
C SER A 22 5.43 2.18 21.89
N GLY A 23 6.61 2.37 21.29
CA GLY A 23 6.86 3.38 20.27
C GLY A 23 5.98 3.21 19.03
N ARG A 24 5.83 1.96 18.55
CA ARG A 24 4.95 1.67 17.40
C ARG A 24 3.48 1.98 17.69
N LEU A 25 2.99 1.60 18.88
CA LEU A 25 1.61 1.92 19.30
C LEU A 25 1.38 3.42 19.48
N ASN A 26 2.39 4.14 19.99
CA ASN A 26 2.33 5.59 20.12
C ASN A 26 2.21 6.27 18.76
N ILE A 27 3.02 5.86 17.77
CA ILE A 27 2.93 6.38 16.39
C ILE A 27 1.55 6.09 15.81
N GLU A 28 1.04 4.87 15.93
CA GLU A 28 -0.30 4.53 15.45
C GLU A 28 -1.35 5.49 16.05
N THR A 29 -1.34 5.68 17.37
CA THR A 29 -2.30 6.53 18.06
C THR A 29 -2.21 8.00 17.63
N LEU A 30 -1.00 8.56 17.55
CA LEU A 30 -0.77 9.96 17.17
C LEU A 30 -1.07 10.25 15.69
N THR A 31 -1.22 9.22 14.88
CA THR A 31 -1.42 9.33 13.43
C THR A 31 -2.81 8.94 12.96
N ARG A 32 -3.77 8.68 13.85
CA ARG A 32 -5.15 8.28 13.50
C ARG A 32 -5.91 9.33 12.68
N GLN A 33 -5.49 10.59 12.73
CA GLN A 33 -6.01 11.63 11.85
C GLN A 33 -5.40 11.60 10.43
N GLN A 34 -4.51 10.65 10.16
CA GLN A 34 -3.89 10.39 8.87
C GLN A 34 -3.38 11.67 8.19
N ALA A 35 -3.90 12.04 7.04
CA ALA A 35 -3.45 13.21 6.27
C ALA A 35 -3.50 14.55 7.04
N ASN A 36 -4.25 14.64 8.14
CA ASN A 36 -4.29 15.82 9.01
C ASN A 36 -3.20 15.80 10.10
N SER A 37 -2.42 14.72 10.21
CA SER A 37 -1.32 14.58 11.17
C SER A 37 0.04 14.88 10.52
N GLN A 38 0.78 15.86 11.05
CA GLN A 38 2.14 16.13 10.60
C GLN A 38 3.09 14.95 10.90
N ILE A 39 2.87 14.26 12.01
CA ILE A 39 3.64 13.07 12.40
C ILE A 39 3.44 11.98 11.34
N TRP A 40 2.21 11.76 10.87
CA TRP A 40 1.91 10.80 9.81
C TRP A 40 2.71 11.10 8.53
N HIS A 41 2.77 12.36 8.11
CA HIS A 41 3.56 12.78 6.95
C HIS A 41 5.06 12.58 7.17
N SER A 42 5.57 12.90 8.37
CA SER A 42 6.99 12.74 8.71
C SER A 42 7.41 11.27 8.69
N GLU A 43 6.65 10.41 9.36
CA GLU A 43 6.94 8.97 9.44
C GLU A 43 6.87 8.28 8.08
N ARG A 44 5.93 8.69 7.22
CA ARG A 44 5.78 8.15 5.87
C ARG A 44 6.91 8.54 4.92
N ARG A 45 7.57 9.69 5.11
CA ARG A 45 8.71 10.09 4.26
C ARG A 45 9.89 9.12 4.38
N ASN A 46 10.03 8.51 5.52
CA ASN A 46 11.15 7.63 5.84
C ASN A 46 10.84 6.15 5.59
N ARG A 47 9.59 5.82 5.23
CA ARG A 47 9.10 4.45 5.09
C ARG A 47 8.40 4.22 3.76
N LEU A 48 8.48 2.99 3.31
CA LEU A 48 7.66 2.51 2.20
C LEU A 48 6.29 2.10 2.76
N THR A 49 5.23 2.67 2.20
CA THR A 49 3.87 2.38 2.63
C THR A 49 3.09 1.60 1.58
N THR A 50 2.19 0.72 2.02
CA THR A 50 1.37 -0.12 1.14
C THR A 50 0.33 0.68 0.35
N SER A 51 -0.03 1.88 0.82
CA SER A 51 -0.96 2.75 0.11
C SER A 51 -0.26 3.47 -1.04
N ASN A 52 -0.82 3.36 -2.24
CA ASN A 52 -0.35 4.14 -3.38
C ASN A 52 -0.44 5.64 -3.09
N PHE A 53 0.58 6.38 -3.53
CA PHE A 53 0.51 7.83 -3.70
C PHE A 53 -0.38 8.23 -4.90
N GLY A 54 -1.45 7.46 -5.16
CA GLY A 54 -2.48 7.90 -6.07
C GLY A 54 -3.19 9.10 -5.43
N ARG A 55 -3.40 10.17 -6.20
CA ARG A 55 -4.31 11.25 -5.81
C ARG A 55 -5.64 10.59 -5.47
N ALA A 56 -5.91 10.35 -4.17
CA ALA A 56 -7.28 10.14 -3.74
C ALA A 56 -8.03 11.35 -4.28
N THR A 57 -8.93 11.13 -5.20
CA THR A 57 -9.74 12.22 -5.74
C THR A 57 -10.48 12.84 -4.56
N ASP A 58 -10.70 14.15 -4.56
CA ASP A 58 -11.45 14.81 -3.50
C ASP A 58 -12.80 14.12 -3.26
N TYR A 59 -13.39 13.57 -4.31
CA TYR A 59 -14.58 12.72 -4.25
C TYR A 59 -14.37 11.48 -3.35
N GLY A 60 -13.29 10.73 -3.51
CA GLY A 60 -13.01 9.54 -2.70
C GLY A 60 -12.95 9.87 -1.22
N LYS A 61 -12.21 10.93 -0.86
CA LYS A 61 -12.10 11.40 0.53
C LYS A 61 -13.43 11.88 1.11
N ALA A 62 -14.24 12.59 0.30
CA ALA A 62 -15.53 13.10 0.73
C ALA A 62 -16.56 11.99 0.94
N THR A 63 -16.46 10.88 0.20
CA THR A 63 -17.41 9.76 0.21
C THR A 63 -17.03 8.66 1.20
N GLU A 64 -15.76 8.56 1.58
CA GLU A 64 -15.25 7.54 2.51
C GLU A 64 -16.01 7.47 3.84
N PRO A 65 -16.38 8.57 4.53
CA PRO A 65 -17.19 8.51 5.75
C PRO A 65 -18.56 7.86 5.54
N GLU A 66 -19.19 8.09 4.38
CA GLU A 66 -20.48 7.46 4.03
C GLU A 66 -20.30 5.94 3.83
N ALA A 67 -19.20 5.54 3.19
CA ALA A 67 -18.86 4.14 3.00
C ALA A 67 -18.61 3.41 4.33
N ILE A 68 -17.95 4.06 5.30
CA ILE A 68 -17.76 3.52 6.66
C ILE A 68 -19.11 3.28 7.32
N VAL A 69 -20.01 4.26 7.30
CA VAL A 69 -21.37 4.12 7.88
C VAL A 69 -22.14 3.00 7.21
N ALA A 70 -22.06 2.88 5.87
CA ALA A 70 -22.70 1.80 5.12
C ALA A 70 -22.15 0.43 5.54
N LEU A 71 -20.84 0.29 5.67
CA LEU A 71 -20.16 -0.93 6.10
C LEU A 71 -20.59 -1.31 7.53
N GLU A 72 -20.57 -0.37 8.48
CA GLU A 72 -21.01 -0.58 9.88
C GLU A 72 -22.46 -1.08 9.94
N ASN A 73 -23.33 -0.50 9.12
CA ASN A 73 -24.73 -0.90 9.04
C ASN A 73 -24.91 -2.32 8.48
N ILE A 74 -24.12 -2.70 7.48
CA ILE A 74 -24.18 -4.04 6.88
C ILE A 74 -23.62 -5.09 7.83
N LEU A 75 -22.44 -4.84 8.40
CA LEU A 75 -21.75 -5.81 9.28
C LEU A 75 -22.26 -5.80 10.73
N LYS A 76 -23.02 -4.78 11.12
CA LYS A 76 -23.49 -4.57 12.51
C LYS A 76 -22.34 -4.49 13.52
N CYS A 77 -21.22 -3.91 13.11
CA CYS A 77 -20.05 -3.72 13.96
C CYS A 77 -19.47 -2.31 13.75
N LYS A 78 -18.58 -1.89 14.64
CA LYS A 78 -17.94 -0.58 14.60
C LYS A 78 -16.60 -0.65 13.87
N VAL A 79 -16.37 0.29 12.97
CA VAL A 79 -15.06 0.51 12.35
C VAL A 79 -14.29 1.53 13.18
N ASN A 80 -13.14 1.13 13.72
CA ASN A 80 -12.30 2.01 14.50
C ASN A 80 -11.28 2.71 13.60
N PRO A 81 -10.98 4.01 13.85
CA PRO A 81 -9.95 4.71 13.09
C PRO A 81 -8.57 4.07 13.30
N CYS A 82 -7.77 4.06 12.26
CA CYS A 82 -6.43 3.50 12.27
C CYS A 82 -5.40 4.55 11.85
N GLY A 83 -4.28 4.58 12.57
CA GLY A 83 -3.12 5.38 12.24
C GLY A 83 -2.09 4.61 11.42
N LEU A 84 -0.85 5.10 11.43
CA LEU A 84 0.26 4.46 10.75
C LEU A 84 0.79 3.29 11.58
N ILE A 85 0.59 2.09 11.08
CA ILE A 85 1.15 0.87 11.65
C ILE A 85 2.51 0.62 11.02
N ILE A 86 3.55 0.45 11.85
CA ILE A 86 4.92 0.16 11.43
C ILE A 86 5.20 -1.33 11.62
N ASP A 87 5.80 -1.95 10.60
CA ASP A 87 6.17 -3.36 10.67
C ASP A 87 7.19 -3.62 11.78
N GLU A 88 7.02 -4.74 12.47
CA GLU A 88 7.86 -5.11 13.61
C GLU A 88 9.26 -5.54 13.19
N HIS A 89 9.37 -6.23 12.07
CA HIS A 89 10.63 -6.81 11.59
C HIS A 89 11.33 -5.89 10.59
N PHE A 90 10.56 -5.20 9.76
CA PHE A 90 11.03 -4.29 8.72
C PHE A 90 10.61 -2.85 9.05
N PRO A 91 11.36 -2.13 9.91
CA PRO A 91 10.96 -0.82 10.43
C PRO A 91 10.78 0.26 9.35
N TYR A 92 11.21 -0.03 8.14
CA TYR A 92 11.03 0.80 6.96
C TYR A 92 9.75 0.50 6.17
N LEU A 93 8.96 -0.51 6.58
CA LEU A 93 7.64 -0.78 6.03
C LEU A 93 6.56 -0.27 6.98
N ALA A 94 5.53 0.32 6.42
CA ALA A 94 4.38 0.79 7.19
C ALA A 94 3.09 0.72 6.36
N THR A 95 1.96 0.79 7.05
CA THR A 95 0.65 0.83 6.42
C THR A 95 -0.31 1.73 7.16
N THR A 96 -1.32 2.23 6.46
CA THR A 96 -2.44 2.97 7.05
C THR A 96 -3.72 2.47 6.40
N PRO A 97 -4.40 1.46 6.99
CA PRO A 97 -5.74 1.06 6.57
C PRO A 97 -6.75 2.18 6.79
N ASP A 98 -7.87 2.16 6.08
CA ASP A 98 -8.95 3.13 6.26
C ASP A 98 -9.68 2.91 7.60
N GLY A 99 -9.59 1.68 8.14
CA GLY A 99 -10.09 1.36 9.47
C GLY A 99 -9.69 -0.04 9.93
N ILE A 100 -10.06 -0.35 11.16
CA ILE A 100 -9.88 -1.69 11.77
C ILE A 100 -11.16 -2.12 12.49
N ILE A 101 -11.43 -3.42 12.46
CA ILE A 101 -12.51 -4.05 13.25
C ILE A 101 -11.87 -5.13 14.10
N ASP A 102 -12.03 -5.03 15.40
CA ASP A 102 -11.44 -5.92 16.39
C ASP A 102 -9.92 -6.13 16.19
N GLU A 103 -9.41 -7.30 16.51
CA GLU A 103 -7.99 -7.64 16.39
C GLU A 103 -7.64 -8.31 15.05
N ASP A 104 -8.63 -8.81 14.32
CA ASP A 104 -8.42 -9.68 13.16
C ASP A 104 -8.64 -9.00 11.80
N PHE A 105 -9.33 -7.85 11.73
CA PHE A 105 -9.75 -7.28 10.45
C PHE A 105 -9.14 -5.90 10.19
N VAL A 106 -8.65 -5.70 8.96
CA VAL A 106 -8.46 -4.38 8.36
C VAL A 106 -9.63 -4.03 7.46
N VAL A 107 -9.85 -2.75 7.25
CA VAL A 107 -10.83 -2.22 6.31
C VAL A 107 -10.10 -1.39 5.27
N GLU A 108 -10.35 -1.66 4.00
CA GLU A 108 -9.87 -0.85 2.87
C GLU A 108 -11.04 -0.46 1.98
N ILE A 109 -11.23 0.84 1.78
CA ILE A 109 -12.38 1.41 1.09
C ILE A 109 -11.96 2.03 -0.24
N LYS A 110 -12.73 1.78 -1.26
CA LYS A 110 -12.59 2.43 -2.56
C LYS A 110 -13.90 3.09 -2.95
N CYS A 111 -13.86 4.41 -3.14
CA CYS A 111 -14.98 5.22 -3.66
C CYS A 111 -14.60 5.80 -5.03
N PRO A 112 -14.63 4.99 -6.13
CA PRO A 112 -14.16 5.46 -7.42
C PRO A 112 -15.12 6.47 -8.04
N PHE A 113 -14.62 7.64 -8.44
CA PHE A 113 -15.41 8.68 -9.11
C PHE A 113 -16.14 8.16 -10.36
N ALA A 114 -15.55 7.19 -11.06
CA ALA A 114 -16.13 6.61 -12.28
C ALA A 114 -17.49 5.93 -12.07
N VAL A 115 -17.80 5.51 -10.83
CA VAL A 115 -19.04 4.78 -10.51
C VAL A 115 -20.07 5.62 -9.74
N ARG A 116 -19.80 6.90 -9.48
CA ARG A 116 -20.64 7.77 -8.67
C ARG A 116 -22.12 7.83 -9.13
N ASP A 117 -22.35 7.68 -10.44
CA ASP A 117 -23.68 7.73 -11.06
C ASP A 117 -24.22 6.34 -11.47
N SER A 118 -23.49 5.25 -11.18
CA SER A 118 -23.93 3.89 -11.50
C SER A 118 -25.03 3.45 -10.53
N ILE A 119 -26.13 2.94 -11.08
CA ILE A 119 -27.29 2.54 -10.28
C ILE A 119 -27.00 1.23 -9.54
N THR A 120 -26.24 0.31 -10.18
CA THR A 120 -25.88 -0.98 -9.62
C THR A 120 -24.41 -1.29 -9.82
N PHE A 121 -23.87 -2.22 -9.00
CA PHE A 121 -22.52 -2.76 -9.18
C PHE A 121 -22.38 -3.49 -10.53
N LEU A 122 -23.39 -4.28 -10.91
CA LEU A 122 -23.40 -5.00 -12.18
C LEU A 122 -23.27 -4.06 -13.38
N GLU A 123 -23.98 -2.93 -13.37
CA GLU A 123 -23.82 -1.89 -14.38
C GLU A 123 -22.40 -1.36 -14.44
N ALA A 124 -21.79 -1.07 -13.27
CA ALA A 124 -20.44 -0.56 -13.21
C ALA A 124 -19.40 -1.55 -13.79
N ILE A 125 -19.58 -2.85 -13.55
CA ILE A 125 -18.74 -3.91 -14.13
C ILE A 125 -18.94 -4.00 -15.64
N ASN A 126 -20.19 -4.08 -16.12
CA ASN A 126 -20.52 -4.21 -17.53
C ASN A 126 -20.02 -3.01 -18.36
N CYS A 127 -20.10 -1.81 -17.79
CA CYS A 127 -19.55 -0.59 -18.37
C CYS A 127 -18.03 -0.43 -18.21
N LYS A 128 -17.34 -1.43 -17.66
CA LYS A 128 -15.87 -1.43 -17.43
C LYS A 128 -15.37 -0.23 -16.59
N LYS A 129 -16.19 0.26 -15.67
CA LYS A 129 -15.84 1.36 -14.77
C LYS A 129 -14.97 0.90 -13.58
N LEU A 130 -14.96 -0.41 -13.29
CA LEU A 130 -14.22 -1.05 -12.20
C LEU A 130 -13.24 -2.10 -12.76
N LEU A 131 -12.11 -1.65 -13.30
CA LEU A 131 -11.14 -2.54 -13.94
C LEU A 131 -10.42 -3.46 -12.95
N PHE A 132 -10.42 -3.11 -11.66
CA PHE A 132 -9.77 -3.87 -10.59
C PHE A 132 -10.64 -5.00 -10.01
N CYS A 133 -11.94 -5.02 -10.31
CA CYS A 133 -12.88 -6.04 -9.89
C CYS A 133 -13.38 -6.88 -11.07
N ARG A 134 -13.93 -8.04 -10.73
CA ARG A 134 -14.74 -8.89 -11.61
C ARG A 134 -15.88 -9.50 -10.79
N LEU A 135 -16.81 -10.15 -11.47
CA LEU A 135 -17.76 -11.06 -10.83
C LEU A 135 -17.10 -12.43 -10.71
N ASN A 136 -17.24 -13.06 -9.56
CA ASN A 136 -16.93 -14.48 -9.40
C ASN A 136 -18.08 -15.36 -9.94
N ASP A 137 -17.93 -16.68 -9.87
CA ASP A 137 -18.92 -17.65 -10.37
C ASP A 137 -20.29 -17.56 -9.69
N ASN A 138 -20.34 -16.97 -8.48
CA ASN A 138 -21.58 -16.72 -7.72
C ASN A 138 -22.18 -15.33 -7.98
N GLY A 139 -21.60 -14.55 -8.88
CA GLY A 139 -22.02 -13.18 -9.19
C GLY A 139 -21.64 -12.14 -8.14
N ALA A 140 -20.79 -12.48 -7.18
CA ALA A 140 -20.30 -11.54 -6.17
C ALA A 140 -19.02 -10.82 -6.64
N MET A 141 -18.75 -9.67 -6.02
CA MET A 141 -17.53 -8.89 -6.27
C MET A 141 -16.28 -9.70 -5.90
N GLU A 142 -15.31 -9.70 -6.80
CA GLU A 142 -13.98 -10.25 -6.59
C GLU A 142 -12.89 -9.27 -7.06
N LEU A 143 -11.99 -8.90 -6.14
CA LEU A 143 -10.79 -8.12 -6.44
C LEU A 143 -9.79 -8.97 -7.21
N LYS A 144 -9.27 -8.45 -8.32
CA LYS A 144 -8.28 -9.17 -9.13
C LYS A 144 -6.95 -9.29 -8.39
N ILE A 145 -6.42 -10.49 -8.32
CA ILE A 145 -5.17 -10.82 -7.61
C ILE A 145 -3.94 -10.11 -8.19
N ASP A 146 -3.94 -9.85 -9.50
CA ASP A 146 -2.87 -9.14 -10.21
C ASP A 146 -2.96 -7.62 -10.10
N HIS A 147 -4.05 -7.07 -9.54
CA HIS A 147 -4.22 -5.64 -9.37
C HIS A 147 -3.48 -5.12 -8.13
N HIS A 148 -2.92 -3.92 -8.21
CA HIS A 148 -2.16 -3.31 -7.11
C HIS A 148 -2.96 -3.14 -5.79
N TYR A 149 -4.29 -3.08 -5.83
CA TYR A 149 -5.12 -3.09 -4.62
C TYR A 149 -5.05 -4.42 -3.86
N TYR A 150 -4.87 -5.55 -4.56
CA TYR A 150 -4.67 -6.83 -3.87
C TYR A 150 -3.33 -6.84 -3.12
N TYR A 151 -2.27 -6.34 -3.74
CA TYR A 151 -0.98 -6.14 -3.06
C TYR A 151 -1.11 -5.19 -1.86
N GLN A 152 -1.88 -4.13 -2.00
CA GLN A 152 -2.13 -3.18 -0.91
C GLN A 152 -2.76 -3.89 0.30
N VAL A 153 -3.87 -4.62 0.12
CA VAL A 153 -4.57 -5.28 1.24
C VAL A 153 -3.75 -6.41 1.84
N GLN A 154 -3.00 -7.19 1.04
CA GLN A 154 -2.09 -8.21 1.56
C GLN A 154 -0.97 -7.58 2.42
N GLY A 155 -0.39 -6.48 1.97
CA GLY A 155 0.59 -5.73 2.73
C GLY A 155 0.03 -5.11 4.02
N GLN A 156 -1.20 -4.61 3.98
CA GLN A 156 -1.90 -4.11 5.18
C GLN A 156 -2.10 -5.21 6.22
N MET A 157 -2.57 -6.37 5.81
CA MET A 157 -2.78 -7.51 6.71
C MET A 157 -1.47 -8.01 7.30
N HIS A 158 -0.40 -8.14 6.49
CA HIS A 158 0.91 -8.55 6.99
C HIS A 158 1.45 -7.60 8.05
N ILE A 159 1.56 -6.32 7.73
CA ILE A 159 2.16 -5.30 8.59
C ILE A 159 1.35 -5.11 9.88
N SER A 160 0.02 -5.17 9.78
CA SER A 160 -0.88 -5.03 10.93
C SER A 160 -1.07 -6.32 11.72
N LYS A 161 -0.56 -7.47 11.22
CA LYS A 161 -0.75 -8.82 11.78
C LYS A 161 -2.22 -9.23 11.87
N ARG A 162 -3.04 -8.75 10.94
CA ARG A 162 -4.46 -9.09 10.83
C ARG A 162 -4.67 -10.16 9.77
N LYS A 163 -5.66 -11.01 9.99
CA LYS A 163 -5.91 -12.19 9.16
C LYS A 163 -6.84 -11.92 7.99
N PHE A 164 -7.66 -10.87 8.11
CA PHE A 164 -8.74 -10.60 7.17
C PHE A 164 -8.77 -9.13 6.76
N CYS A 165 -9.22 -8.88 5.53
CA CYS A 165 -9.53 -7.55 5.05
C CYS A 165 -10.96 -7.49 4.53
N TYR A 166 -11.76 -6.55 5.03
CA TYR A 166 -12.97 -6.13 4.34
C TYR A 166 -12.57 -5.13 3.26
N PHE A 167 -12.54 -5.60 2.02
CA PHE A 167 -12.35 -4.74 0.86
C PHE A 167 -13.70 -4.24 0.38
N VAL A 168 -13.90 -2.93 0.47
CA VAL A 168 -15.17 -2.27 0.23
C VAL A 168 -15.10 -1.41 -1.02
N VAL A 169 -16.06 -1.57 -1.92
CA VAL A 169 -16.27 -0.66 -3.03
C VAL A 169 -17.61 0.02 -2.83
N HIS A 170 -17.58 1.34 -2.70
CA HIS A 170 -18.76 2.12 -2.39
C HIS A 170 -19.08 3.14 -3.49
N SER A 171 -20.34 3.27 -3.75
CA SER A 171 -20.97 4.30 -4.58
C SER A 171 -22.20 4.83 -3.83
N LYS A 172 -22.68 5.98 -4.18
CA LYS A 172 -23.90 6.57 -3.60
C LYS A 172 -25.10 5.61 -3.55
N ASN A 173 -25.21 4.71 -4.52
CA ASN A 173 -26.39 3.85 -4.70
C ASN A 173 -26.19 2.42 -4.19
N TRP A 174 -24.94 1.97 -3.95
CA TRP A 174 -24.63 0.60 -3.57
C TRP A 174 -23.30 0.50 -2.84
N THR A 175 -23.16 -0.58 -2.10
CA THR A 175 -21.92 -0.95 -1.39
C THR A 175 -21.67 -2.43 -1.58
N GLU A 176 -20.51 -2.78 -2.13
CA GLU A 176 -20.06 -4.16 -2.27
C GLU A 176 -18.89 -4.42 -1.33
N ILE A 177 -18.90 -5.60 -0.74
CA ILE A 177 -17.92 -6.00 0.26
C ILE A 177 -17.37 -7.37 -0.11
N GLN A 178 -16.06 -7.48 -0.14
CA GLN A 178 -15.36 -8.77 -0.24
C GLN A 178 -14.54 -9.00 1.02
N LEU A 179 -14.69 -10.16 1.64
CA LEU A 179 -13.77 -10.63 2.66
C LEU A 179 -12.57 -11.28 1.99
N ILE A 180 -11.37 -10.75 2.24
CA ILE A 180 -10.11 -11.24 1.70
C ILE A 180 -9.28 -11.79 2.87
N ASN A 181 -8.78 -13.00 2.72
CA ASN A 181 -7.89 -13.63 3.68
C ASN A 181 -6.43 -13.20 3.44
N TYR A 182 -5.65 -13.14 4.51
CA TYR A 182 -4.20 -13.00 4.40
C TYR A 182 -3.60 -14.24 3.74
N ASP A 183 -2.75 -14.02 2.75
CA ASP A 183 -2.01 -15.05 2.04
C ASP A 183 -0.51 -14.88 2.27
N GLU A 184 0.04 -15.64 3.23
CA GLU A 184 1.45 -15.65 3.57
C GLU A 184 2.32 -16.02 2.36
N SER A 185 1.88 -17.01 1.58
CA SER A 185 2.60 -17.44 0.37
C SER A 185 2.69 -16.33 -0.68
N PHE A 186 1.60 -15.55 -0.84
CA PHE A 186 1.60 -14.39 -1.73
C PHE A 186 2.57 -13.30 -1.23
N TRP A 187 2.56 -13.02 0.08
CA TRP A 187 3.50 -12.07 0.67
C TRP A 187 4.94 -12.49 0.44
N ASP A 188 5.31 -13.72 0.79
CA ASP A 188 6.67 -14.22 0.69
C ASP A 188 7.17 -14.31 -0.75
N ASN A 189 6.35 -14.83 -1.67
CA ASN A 189 6.79 -15.08 -3.03
C ASN A 189 6.62 -13.90 -3.99
N LYS A 190 5.75 -12.93 -3.67
CA LYS A 190 5.40 -11.82 -4.59
C LYS A 190 5.78 -10.44 -4.09
N MET A 191 5.89 -10.24 -2.77
CA MET A 191 5.97 -8.89 -2.20
C MET A 191 7.29 -8.58 -1.49
N ILE A 192 7.65 -9.34 -0.44
CA ILE A 192 8.70 -8.90 0.50
C ILE A 192 10.03 -8.60 -0.15
N ASP A 193 10.54 -9.47 -1.02
CA ASP A 193 11.83 -9.25 -1.67
C ASP A 193 11.83 -8.00 -2.55
N LYS A 194 10.75 -7.76 -3.28
CA LYS A 194 10.61 -6.57 -4.13
C LYS A 194 10.54 -5.29 -3.31
N LEU A 195 9.80 -5.31 -2.21
CA LEU A 195 9.70 -4.16 -1.28
C LEU A 195 11.07 -3.86 -0.66
N LYS A 196 11.78 -4.89 -0.22
CA LYS A 196 13.14 -4.79 0.34
C LYS A 196 14.12 -4.21 -0.68
N ILE A 197 14.16 -4.76 -1.89
CA ILE A 197 15.03 -4.27 -2.97
C ILE A 197 14.71 -2.81 -3.27
N PHE A 198 13.42 -2.48 -3.47
CA PHE A 198 13.02 -1.11 -3.78
C PHE A 198 13.42 -0.13 -2.67
N TYR A 199 13.19 -0.51 -1.40
CA TYR A 199 13.59 0.35 -0.29
C TYR A 199 15.10 0.56 -0.25
N MET A 200 15.88 -0.53 -0.27
CA MET A 200 17.33 -0.50 -0.09
C MET A 200 18.09 0.14 -1.26
N GLU A 201 17.60 -0.05 -2.48
CA GLU A 201 18.30 0.37 -3.70
C GLU A 201 17.76 1.67 -4.29
N CYS A 202 16.48 2.01 -4.05
CA CYS A 202 15.86 3.19 -4.62
C CYS A 202 15.56 4.27 -3.58
N LEU A 203 14.77 3.92 -2.55
CA LEU A 203 14.26 4.93 -1.62
C LEU A 203 15.31 5.35 -0.57
N LEU A 204 15.96 4.40 0.07
CA LEU A 204 16.94 4.67 1.13
C LEU A 204 18.14 5.50 0.66
N PRO A 205 18.75 5.27 -0.52
CA PRO A 205 19.78 6.14 -1.04
C PRO A 205 19.35 7.59 -1.21
N GLU A 206 18.13 7.82 -1.67
CA GLU A 206 17.57 9.16 -1.85
C GLU A 206 17.26 9.85 -0.51
N ILE A 207 16.83 9.10 0.50
CA ILE A 207 16.62 9.64 1.86
C ILE A 207 17.96 10.08 2.46
N ILE A 208 19.02 9.27 2.34
CA ILE A 208 20.32 9.53 2.98
C ILE A 208 21.10 10.62 2.25
N ASN A 209 21.08 10.61 0.93
CA ASN A 209 21.82 11.54 0.09
C ASN A 209 20.94 12.05 -1.06
N PRO A 210 19.95 12.92 -0.75
CA PRO A 210 19.02 13.42 -1.75
C PRO A 210 19.73 14.07 -2.92
N GLN A 211 19.44 13.62 -4.13
CA GLN A 211 19.93 14.23 -5.37
C GLN A 211 18.95 15.27 -5.92
N TYR A 212 17.68 15.15 -5.54
CA TYR A 212 16.64 16.10 -5.93
C TYR A 212 16.99 17.51 -5.47
N GLY A 213 16.99 18.45 -6.42
CA GLY A 213 17.34 19.86 -6.17
C GLY A 213 18.85 20.16 -6.15
N LYS A 214 19.74 19.13 -6.28
CA LYS A 214 21.18 19.34 -6.39
C LYS A 214 21.65 19.26 -7.84
N ARG A 215 21.27 18.23 -8.57
CA ARG A 215 21.71 17.96 -9.97
C ARG A 215 20.90 16.83 -10.62
N LEU A 216 19.60 16.83 -10.61
CA LEU A 216 18.87 15.85 -11.40
C LEU A 216 18.90 16.23 -12.87
N LEU A 217 19.98 15.85 -13.55
CA LEU A 217 19.96 15.60 -15.00
C LEU A 217 19.44 14.18 -15.20
N VAL A 218 18.64 13.97 -16.25
CA VAL A 218 18.07 12.64 -16.59
C VAL A 218 19.17 11.58 -16.71
N ASP A 219 20.38 11.98 -17.10
CA ASP A 219 21.56 11.12 -17.23
C ASP A 219 22.18 10.67 -15.89
N ASP A 220 21.80 11.29 -14.79
CA ASP A 220 22.30 10.94 -13.44
C ASP A 220 21.41 9.88 -12.75
N ILE A 221 20.28 9.53 -13.32
CA ILE A 221 19.40 8.47 -12.82
C ILE A 221 20.03 7.12 -13.18
N LYS A 222 20.57 6.44 -12.18
CA LYS A 222 21.10 5.07 -12.34
C LYS A 222 20.04 4.08 -11.95
N ASP A 223 19.71 3.19 -12.88
CA ASP A 223 18.86 2.06 -12.54
C ASP A 223 19.49 1.21 -11.42
N PRO A 224 18.70 0.65 -10.51
CA PRO A 224 19.15 -0.31 -9.52
C PRO A 224 19.90 -1.49 -10.17
N GLU A 225 20.88 -2.06 -9.44
CA GLU A 225 21.78 -3.09 -9.98
C GLU A 225 21.02 -4.30 -10.55
N HIS A 226 19.97 -4.75 -9.87
CA HIS A 226 19.11 -5.85 -10.35
C HIS A 226 18.38 -5.54 -11.68
N ILE A 227 18.03 -4.28 -11.94
CA ILE A 227 17.44 -3.85 -13.22
C ILE A 227 18.51 -3.90 -14.32
N LEU A 228 19.70 -3.39 -14.03
CA LEU A 228 20.83 -3.42 -14.97
C LEU A 228 21.22 -4.86 -15.34
N GLU A 229 21.23 -5.79 -14.37
CA GLU A 229 21.47 -7.21 -14.60
C GLU A 229 20.38 -7.86 -15.46
N ASN A 230 19.11 -7.56 -15.19
CA ASN A 230 17.99 -8.04 -15.99
C ASN A 230 18.05 -7.53 -17.44
N ILE A 231 18.46 -6.29 -17.65
CA ILE A 231 18.66 -5.72 -18.99
C ILE A 231 19.78 -6.45 -19.71
N LYS A 232 20.92 -6.69 -19.04
CA LYS A 232 22.06 -7.45 -19.60
C LYS A 232 21.63 -8.87 -20.00
N THR A 233 20.91 -9.57 -19.13
CA THR A 233 20.45 -10.93 -19.37
C THR A 233 19.49 -11.01 -20.57
N LYS A 234 18.54 -10.08 -20.67
CA LYS A 234 17.62 -10.00 -21.83
C LYS A 234 18.34 -9.70 -23.14
N ASN A 235 19.36 -8.84 -23.11
CA ASN A 235 20.15 -8.51 -24.30
C ASN A 235 21.01 -9.71 -24.76
N ASN A 236 21.60 -10.45 -23.82
CA ASN A 236 22.36 -11.67 -24.12
C ASN A 236 21.46 -12.77 -24.71
N MET A 237 20.25 -12.95 -24.20
CA MET A 237 19.28 -13.91 -24.77
C MET A 237 18.87 -13.52 -26.21
N LYS A 238 18.68 -12.24 -26.51
CA LYS A 238 18.36 -11.78 -27.86
C LYS A 238 19.53 -11.94 -28.85
N ASN A 239 20.76 -11.84 -28.36
CA ASN A 239 21.95 -12.02 -29.20
C ASN A 239 22.25 -13.50 -29.50
N ASN A 240 21.85 -14.43 -28.62
CA ASN A 240 22.00 -15.86 -28.81
C ASN A 240 20.87 -16.49 -29.67
N LEU A 241 19.83 -15.74 -30.01
CA LEU A 241 18.71 -16.13 -30.86
C LEU A 241 18.83 -15.60 -32.30
N LYS A 242 19.92 -14.93 -32.62
CA LYS A 242 20.32 -14.51 -33.97
C LYS A 242 21.47 -15.37 -34.47
#